data_6ef0f75ed68f1e006c425e7ada0b5c8a
#
_entry.id   6ef0f75ed68f1e006c425e7ada0b5c8a
#
_cell.length_a   1.000
_cell.length_b   1.000
_cell.length_c   1.000
_cell.angle_alpha   90.00
_cell.angle_beta   90.00
_cell.angle_gamma   90.00
#
_symmetry.space_group_name_H-M   'P 1'
#
loop_
_entity.id
_entity.type
_entity.pdbx_description
1 polymer ?
#
loop_
_entity_poly.entity_id
_entity_poly.type
_entity_poly.pdbx_seq_one_letter_code
_entity_poly.pdbx_strand_id
1 'polypeptide(L)'
;MRDQAEELRLRMLRNHSQLGRSIAVVSGKGGVGKSNFSTNFTSMLSAQGKKVVLIDMDIGMGNIHILLGKSAPHNLKDYLVGEKLLESVMFDGPNGLKYISGGSGLNGVLEWSDSMFERLIEAFEFLQKSYDYIIFDMGAGATSQTLDLLVALDDIIVITTAEPTSITDAYSM
;
A
#
# COMPACT_ATOMS: atom_id res chain seq x y z
N MET A 1 -5.83 -25.50 -5.75
CA MET A 1 -5.78 -24.02 -5.81
C MET A 1 -4.32 -23.63 -5.91
N ARG A 2 -3.90 -23.02 -7.01
CA ARG A 2 -2.56 -22.41 -7.05
C ARG A 2 -2.58 -21.22 -6.10
N ASP A 3 -1.59 -21.16 -5.25
CA ASP A 3 -1.42 -20.08 -4.29
C ASP A 3 -1.14 -18.78 -5.08
N GLN A 4 -2.08 -17.83 -5.04
CA GLN A 4 -1.97 -16.54 -5.76
C GLN A 4 -0.75 -15.75 -5.27
N ALA A 5 -0.40 -15.88 -3.99
CA ALA A 5 0.80 -15.29 -3.41
C ALA A 5 2.08 -15.92 -3.98
N GLU A 6 2.10 -17.22 -4.24
CA GLU A 6 3.24 -17.90 -4.85
C GLU A 6 3.45 -17.44 -6.30
N GLU A 7 2.38 -17.27 -7.07
CA GLU A 7 2.46 -16.77 -8.44
C GLU A 7 2.96 -15.32 -8.47
N LEU A 8 2.47 -14.47 -7.59
CA LEU A 8 2.97 -13.10 -7.42
C LEU A 8 4.46 -13.10 -7.07
N ARG A 9 4.86 -13.90 -6.09
CA ARG A 9 6.25 -14.04 -5.66
C ARG A 9 7.16 -14.53 -6.79
N LEU A 10 6.75 -15.51 -7.58
CA LEU A 10 7.53 -16.03 -8.70
C LEU A 10 7.67 -15.01 -9.84
N ARG A 11 6.66 -14.20 -10.09
CA ARG A 11 6.74 -13.09 -11.06
C ARG A 11 7.71 -12.02 -10.60
N MET A 12 7.71 -11.67 -9.32
CA MET A 12 8.60 -10.68 -8.71
C MET A 12 10.07 -11.14 -8.72
N LEU A 13 10.36 -12.40 -8.39
CA LEU A 13 11.71 -12.96 -8.36
C LEU A 13 12.41 -12.99 -9.74
N ARG A 14 11.65 -12.96 -10.83
CA ARG A 14 12.22 -13.04 -12.19
C ARG A 14 12.90 -11.76 -12.70
N ASN A 15 12.68 -10.60 -12.06
CA ASN A 15 13.09 -9.30 -12.59
C ASN A 15 13.86 -8.40 -11.60
N HIS A 16 14.45 -8.94 -10.56
CA HIS A 16 14.96 -8.21 -9.38
C HIS A 16 16.05 -7.13 -9.62
N SER A 17 16.67 -7.04 -10.78
CA SER A 17 17.84 -6.15 -10.94
C SER A 17 17.54 -4.74 -11.47
N GLN A 18 16.28 -4.44 -11.83
CA GLN A 18 15.88 -3.13 -12.40
C GLN A 18 14.51 -2.63 -11.94
N LEU A 19 13.87 -3.27 -10.97
CA LEU A 19 12.54 -2.90 -10.51
C LEU A 19 12.60 -2.03 -9.26
N GLY A 20 11.60 -1.15 -9.11
CA GLY A 20 11.42 -0.35 -7.90
C GLY A 20 11.19 -1.22 -6.67
N ARG A 21 11.71 -0.78 -5.53
CA ARG A 21 11.63 -1.51 -4.26
C ARG A 21 10.28 -1.33 -3.60
N SER A 22 9.67 -2.42 -3.22
CA SER A 22 8.34 -2.46 -2.59
C SER A 22 8.46 -2.63 -1.08
N ILE A 23 7.79 -1.75 -0.31
CA ILE A 23 7.88 -1.71 1.14
C ILE A 23 6.48 -1.64 1.74
N ALA A 24 6.15 -2.60 2.60
CA ALA A 24 4.95 -2.49 3.43
C ALA A 24 5.25 -1.77 4.74
N VAL A 25 4.35 -0.88 5.14
CA VAL A 25 4.33 -0.31 6.49
C VAL A 25 3.14 -0.90 7.23
N VAL A 26 3.40 -1.63 8.29
CA VAL A 26 2.41 -2.39 9.05
C VAL A 26 2.40 -2.00 10.53
N SER A 27 1.31 -2.32 11.21
CA SER A 27 1.23 -2.19 12.67
C SER A 27 0.21 -3.18 13.21
N GLY A 28 0.51 -3.81 14.34
CA GLY A 28 -0.42 -4.72 15.01
C GLY A 28 -1.63 -4.00 15.62
N LYS A 29 -1.53 -2.70 15.88
CA LYS A 29 -2.58 -1.88 16.53
C LYS A 29 -2.85 -0.61 15.72
N GLY A 30 -4.13 -0.20 15.68
CA GLY A 30 -4.52 1.09 15.11
C GLY A 30 -4.03 2.28 15.96
N GLY A 31 -3.82 3.43 15.33
CA GLY A 31 -3.48 4.67 16.02
C GLY A 31 -2.02 4.84 16.47
N VAL A 32 -1.12 3.91 16.14
CA VAL A 32 0.31 3.99 16.48
C VAL A 32 1.12 4.97 15.62
N GLY A 33 0.48 5.61 14.64
CA GLY A 33 1.14 6.59 13.77
C GLY A 33 1.66 6.02 12.45
N LYS A 34 1.24 4.83 12.04
CA LYS A 34 1.66 4.15 10.81
C LYS A 34 1.52 5.05 9.57
N SER A 35 0.31 5.55 9.28
CA SER A 35 0.05 6.39 8.10
C SER A 35 0.79 7.74 8.15
N ASN A 36 0.99 8.29 9.35
CA ASN A 36 1.83 9.48 9.54
C ASN A 36 3.29 9.19 9.20
N PHE A 37 3.83 8.04 9.66
CA PHE A 37 5.15 7.58 9.26
C PHE A 37 5.25 7.39 7.74
N SER A 38 4.32 6.62 7.14
CA SER A 38 4.30 6.33 5.69
C SER A 38 4.31 7.61 4.85
N THR A 39 3.49 8.59 5.22
CA THR A 39 3.37 9.87 4.53
C THR A 39 4.66 10.70 4.62
N ASN A 40 5.27 10.79 5.81
CA ASN A 40 6.51 11.54 6.00
C ASN A 40 7.71 10.85 5.35
N PHE A 41 7.81 9.52 5.48
CA PHE A 41 8.87 8.72 4.88
C PHE A 41 8.89 8.85 3.35
N THR A 42 7.72 8.71 2.71
CA THR A 42 7.61 8.86 1.26
C THR A 42 7.88 10.28 0.79
N SER A 43 7.40 11.28 1.53
CA SER A 43 7.69 12.69 1.23
C SER A 43 9.19 13.01 1.29
N MET A 44 9.89 12.42 2.26
CA MET A 44 11.35 12.56 2.41
C MET A 44 12.10 11.91 1.24
N LEU A 45 11.72 10.69 0.84
CA LEU A 45 12.31 10.03 -0.32
C LEU A 45 12.10 10.83 -1.61
N SER A 46 10.89 11.37 -1.81
CA SER A 46 10.58 12.24 -2.95
C SER A 46 11.39 13.54 -2.93
N ALA A 47 11.58 14.15 -1.76
CA ALA A 47 12.42 15.33 -1.61
C ALA A 47 13.91 15.07 -1.94
N GLN A 48 14.35 13.82 -1.85
CA GLN A 48 15.68 13.36 -2.28
C GLN A 48 15.76 13.03 -3.77
N GLY A 49 14.70 13.32 -4.55
CA GLY A 49 14.66 13.11 -5.98
C GLY A 49 14.31 11.67 -6.40
N LYS A 50 13.82 10.83 -5.48
CA LYS A 50 13.34 9.48 -5.82
C LYS A 50 11.93 9.54 -6.38
N LYS A 51 11.65 8.68 -7.35
CA LYS A 51 10.28 8.46 -7.84
C LYS A 51 9.56 7.54 -6.86
N VAL A 52 8.58 8.07 -6.14
CA VAL A 52 7.89 7.34 -5.06
C VAL A 52 6.40 7.35 -5.29
N VAL A 53 5.75 6.21 -5.06
CA VAL A 53 4.30 6.10 -4.96
C VAL A 53 3.92 5.53 -3.59
N LEU A 54 2.93 6.15 -2.94
CA LEU A 54 2.34 5.73 -1.68
C LEU A 54 0.93 5.19 -1.94
N ILE A 55 0.66 3.97 -1.54
CA ILE A 55 -0.64 3.30 -1.72
C ILE A 55 -1.26 3.07 -0.36
N ASP A 56 -2.45 3.65 -0.14
CA ASP A 56 -3.24 3.44 1.06
C ASP A 56 -4.09 2.19 0.90
N MET A 57 -3.73 1.14 1.63
CA MET A 57 -4.41 -0.15 1.63
C MET A 57 -5.55 -0.24 2.67
N ASP A 58 -5.80 0.83 3.43
CA ASP A 58 -6.96 0.94 4.33
C ASP A 58 -8.20 1.36 3.52
N ILE A 59 -8.72 0.40 2.75
CA ILE A 59 -9.79 0.64 1.77
C ILE A 59 -11.10 0.95 2.52
N GLY A 60 -11.62 2.17 2.28
CA GLY A 60 -12.83 2.70 2.91
C GLY A 60 -12.60 3.52 4.18
N MET A 61 -11.42 3.44 4.82
CA MET A 61 -11.03 4.27 5.97
C MET A 61 -9.67 4.96 5.76
N GLY A 62 -9.21 5.04 4.51
CA GLY A 62 -7.94 5.64 4.15
C GLY A 62 -7.86 7.12 4.48
N ASN A 63 -6.73 7.54 5.06
CA ASN A 63 -6.51 8.88 5.58
C ASN A 63 -5.32 9.61 4.92
N ILE A 64 -4.61 8.97 4.00
CA ILE A 64 -3.39 9.54 3.40
C ILE A 64 -3.67 10.87 2.70
N HIS A 65 -4.77 10.98 1.96
CA HIS A 65 -5.15 12.23 1.28
C HIS A 65 -5.38 13.39 2.27
N ILE A 66 -5.93 13.09 3.46
CA ILE A 66 -6.13 14.08 4.54
C ILE A 66 -4.78 14.52 5.11
N LEU A 67 -3.88 13.56 5.41
CA LEU A 67 -2.54 13.85 5.93
C LEU A 67 -1.70 14.67 4.95
N LEU A 68 -1.88 14.46 3.65
CA LEU A 68 -1.23 15.23 2.59
C LEU A 68 -1.89 16.60 2.33
N GLY A 69 -3.05 16.89 2.94
CA GLY A 69 -3.83 18.10 2.69
C GLY A 69 -4.33 18.19 1.23
N LYS A 70 -4.64 17.05 0.62
CA LYS A 70 -5.02 16.93 -0.78
C LYS A 70 -6.42 16.32 -0.93
N SER A 71 -7.03 16.53 -2.10
CA SER A 71 -8.26 15.84 -2.47
C SER A 71 -7.94 14.61 -3.31
N ALA A 72 -8.69 13.52 -3.09
CA ALA A 72 -8.63 12.31 -3.89
C ALA A 72 -10.05 11.91 -4.30
N PRO A 73 -10.59 12.44 -5.41
CA PRO A 73 -11.96 12.18 -5.84
C PRO A 73 -12.20 10.73 -6.26
N HIS A 74 -11.15 10.01 -6.58
CA HIS A 74 -11.14 8.58 -6.89
C HIS A 74 -10.14 7.87 -5.99
N ASN A 75 -10.29 6.57 -5.82
CA ASN A 75 -9.51 5.79 -4.86
C ASN A 75 -9.14 4.41 -5.39
N LEU A 76 -8.36 3.66 -4.63
CA LEU A 76 -7.90 2.32 -4.98
C LEU A 76 -9.07 1.37 -5.30
N LYS A 77 -10.18 1.44 -4.54
CA LYS A 77 -11.36 0.61 -4.78
C LYS A 77 -11.92 0.85 -6.19
N ASP A 78 -12.05 2.11 -6.63
CA ASP A 78 -12.59 2.45 -7.95
C ASP A 78 -11.75 1.80 -9.07
N TYR A 79 -10.44 1.72 -8.88
CA TYR A 79 -9.56 0.98 -9.78
C TYR A 79 -9.77 -0.53 -9.69
N LEU A 80 -9.78 -1.10 -8.49
CA LEU A 80 -9.88 -2.54 -8.28
C LEU A 80 -11.18 -3.13 -8.83
N VAL A 81 -12.31 -2.42 -8.69
CA VAL A 81 -13.60 -2.84 -9.26
C VAL A 81 -13.74 -2.56 -10.75
N GLY A 82 -12.74 -1.94 -11.38
CA GLY A 82 -12.73 -1.68 -12.82
C GLY A 82 -13.47 -0.42 -13.28
N GLU A 83 -13.91 0.43 -12.36
CA GLU A 83 -14.62 1.68 -12.68
C GLU A 83 -13.67 2.78 -13.18
N LYS A 84 -12.39 2.72 -12.78
CA LYS A 84 -11.37 3.71 -13.14
C LYS A 84 -10.07 3.05 -13.61
N LEU A 85 -9.30 3.78 -14.41
CA LEU A 85 -7.94 3.41 -14.78
C LEU A 85 -6.98 3.75 -13.63
N LEU A 86 -5.81 3.10 -13.58
CA LEU A 86 -4.80 3.33 -12.54
C LEU A 86 -4.36 4.80 -12.48
N GLU A 87 -4.12 5.41 -13.63
CA GLU A 87 -3.69 6.82 -13.72
C GLU A 87 -4.74 7.79 -13.16
N SER A 88 -6.02 7.44 -13.24
CA SER A 88 -7.13 8.27 -12.74
C SER A 88 -7.25 8.27 -11.21
N VAL A 89 -6.66 7.28 -10.54
CA VAL A 89 -6.66 7.15 -9.07
C VAL A 89 -5.32 7.54 -8.45
N MET A 90 -4.33 7.93 -9.29
CA MET A 90 -3.02 8.40 -8.85
C MET A 90 -3.00 9.94 -8.80
N PHE A 91 -2.70 10.50 -7.65
CA PHE A 91 -2.68 11.95 -7.42
C PHE A 91 -1.29 12.45 -7.04
N ASP A 92 -1.09 13.76 -7.26
CA ASP A 92 0.15 14.45 -6.92
C ASP A 92 0.19 14.86 -5.44
N GLY A 93 1.18 14.36 -4.73
CA GLY A 93 1.57 14.79 -3.41
C GLY A 93 2.70 15.83 -3.42
N PRO A 94 3.31 16.14 -2.27
CA PRO A 94 4.43 17.05 -2.18
C PRO A 94 5.70 16.47 -2.83
N ASN A 95 6.55 17.36 -3.37
CA ASN A 95 7.87 17.04 -3.92
C ASN A 95 7.88 15.98 -5.05
N GLY A 96 6.78 15.85 -5.80
CA GLY A 96 6.67 14.84 -6.86
C GLY A 96 6.25 13.43 -6.39
N LEU A 97 5.94 13.27 -5.10
CA LEU A 97 5.29 12.07 -4.59
C LEU A 97 3.99 11.80 -5.36
N LYS A 98 3.77 10.56 -5.78
CA LYS A 98 2.46 10.10 -6.21
C LYS A 98 1.78 9.33 -5.07
N TYR A 99 0.46 9.44 -4.97
CA TYR A 99 -0.29 8.64 -3.98
C TYR A 99 -1.61 8.12 -4.55
N ILE A 100 -2.03 6.98 -4.04
CA ILE A 100 -3.33 6.37 -4.29
C ILE A 100 -4.06 6.27 -2.95
N SER A 101 -5.22 6.91 -2.84
CA SER A 101 -6.01 6.88 -1.61
C SER A 101 -6.78 5.57 -1.47
N GLY A 102 -6.90 5.05 -0.26
CA GLY A 102 -7.80 3.93 0.07
C GLY A 102 -9.28 4.31 0.05
N GLY A 103 -9.56 5.62 -0.02
CA GLY A 103 -10.92 6.16 0.01
C GLY A 103 -11.47 6.33 1.41
N SER A 104 -12.49 7.17 1.52
CA SER A 104 -13.24 7.42 2.76
C SER A 104 -14.72 7.11 2.51
N GLY A 105 -15.27 6.17 3.25
CA GLY A 105 -16.70 5.87 3.18
C GLY A 105 -17.03 4.54 3.83
N LEU A 106 -18.05 4.52 4.66
CA LEU A 106 -18.52 3.35 5.41
C LEU A 106 -19.20 2.26 4.53
N ASN A 107 -18.93 2.21 3.25
CA ASN A 107 -19.57 1.29 2.32
C ASN A 107 -18.96 -0.12 2.37
N GLY A 108 -19.05 -0.73 3.53
CA GLY A 108 -18.84 -2.17 3.71
C GLY A 108 -17.38 -2.64 3.68
N VAL A 109 -17.14 -3.77 4.30
CA VAL A 109 -15.91 -4.53 4.14
C VAL A 109 -15.78 -4.90 2.67
N LEU A 110 -14.68 -4.52 2.04
CA LEU A 110 -14.39 -4.93 0.66
C LEU A 110 -14.14 -6.43 0.64
N GLU A 111 -15.06 -7.18 0.07
CA GLU A 111 -14.81 -8.58 -0.23
C GLU A 111 -13.91 -8.67 -1.47
N TRP A 112 -12.70 -9.16 -1.28
CA TRP A 112 -11.73 -9.33 -2.34
C TRP A 112 -12.18 -10.45 -3.30
N SER A 113 -12.33 -10.11 -4.58
CA SER A 113 -12.51 -11.09 -5.65
C SER A 113 -11.17 -11.40 -6.33
N ASP A 114 -11.10 -12.54 -7.04
CA ASP A 114 -9.91 -12.90 -7.82
C ASP A 114 -9.57 -11.83 -8.86
N SER A 115 -10.57 -11.24 -9.49
CA SER A 115 -10.37 -10.16 -10.47
C SER A 115 -9.79 -8.87 -9.86
N MET A 116 -10.16 -8.53 -8.63
CA MET A 116 -9.56 -7.40 -7.91
C MET A 116 -8.09 -7.67 -7.57
N PHE A 117 -7.78 -8.91 -7.20
CA PHE A 117 -6.40 -9.29 -6.90
C PHE A 117 -5.53 -9.28 -8.16
N GLU A 118 -6.04 -9.78 -9.29
CA GLU A 118 -5.36 -9.69 -10.59
C GLU A 118 -5.06 -8.23 -10.97
N ARG A 119 -6.03 -7.34 -10.83
CA ARG A 119 -5.83 -5.91 -11.08
C ARG A 119 -4.81 -5.27 -10.15
N LEU A 120 -4.77 -5.68 -8.87
CA LEU A 120 -3.74 -5.22 -7.94
C LEU A 120 -2.34 -5.66 -8.39
N ILE A 121 -2.20 -6.90 -8.86
CA ILE A 121 -0.94 -7.42 -9.41
C ILE A 121 -0.52 -6.61 -10.65
N GLU A 122 -1.44 -6.37 -11.59
CA GLU A 122 -1.16 -5.57 -12.79
C GLU A 122 -0.68 -4.15 -12.43
N ALA A 123 -1.37 -3.49 -11.50
CA ALA A 123 -0.96 -2.17 -11.00
C ALA A 123 0.45 -2.23 -10.40
N PHE A 124 0.72 -3.23 -9.58
CA PHE A 124 2.00 -3.40 -8.92
C PHE A 124 3.14 -3.61 -9.92
N GLU A 125 2.97 -4.49 -10.91
CA GLU A 125 3.95 -4.71 -11.98
C GLU A 125 4.25 -3.43 -12.79
N PHE A 126 3.22 -2.61 -13.06
CA PHE A 126 3.38 -1.32 -13.72
C PHE A 126 4.17 -0.34 -12.85
N LEU A 127 3.81 -0.25 -11.56
CA LEU A 127 4.44 0.68 -10.62
C LEU A 127 5.90 0.31 -10.37
N GLN A 128 6.25 -0.97 -10.24
CA GLN A 128 7.63 -1.41 -10.09
C GLN A 128 8.54 -1.01 -11.25
N LYS A 129 8.01 -0.94 -12.46
CA LYS A 129 8.77 -0.49 -13.65
C LYS A 129 8.94 1.02 -13.73
N SER A 130 8.07 1.78 -13.04
CA SER A 130 7.93 3.23 -13.19
C SER A 130 8.50 4.05 -12.03
N TYR A 131 8.60 3.44 -10.84
CA TYR A 131 8.98 4.09 -9.59
C TYR A 131 10.20 3.42 -8.94
N ASP A 132 11.00 4.20 -8.20
CA ASP A 132 12.13 3.68 -7.41
C ASP A 132 11.63 3.00 -6.13
N TYR A 133 10.54 3.52 -5.55
CA TYR A 133 9.92 2.98 -4.33
C TYR A 133 8.40 2.94 -4.43
N ILE A 134 7.83 1.80 -4.05
CA ILE A 134 6.39 1.59 -3.90
C ILE A 134 6.13 1.31 -2.41
N ILE A 135 5.43 2.21 -1.73
CA ILE A 135 5.16 2.09 -0.30
C ILE A 135 3.68 1.74 -0.11
N PHE A 136 3.42 0.66 0.59
CA PHE A 136 2.08 0.23 0.96
C PHE A 136 1.81 0.59 2.42
N ASP A 137 0.90 1.53 2.67
CA ASP A 137 0.39 1.82 4.01
C ASP A 137 -0.74 0.84 4.31
N MET A 138 -0.42 -0.24 5.02
CA MET A 138 -1.35 -1.34 5.26
C MET A 138 -2.40 -0.94 6.30
N GLY A 139 -3.64 -1.43 6.17
CA GLY A 139 -4.64 -1.31 7.23
C GLY A 139 -4.16 -1.92 8.55
N ALA A 140 -4.82 -1.61 9.66
CA ALA A 140 -4.51 -2.24 10.94
C ALA A 140 -5.00 -3.69 10.97
N GLY A 141 -4.18 -4.59 11.50
CA GLY A 141 -4.49 -6.02 11.62
C GLY A 141 -4.03 -6.86 10.40
N ALA A 142 -4.06 -8.17 10.58
CA ALA A 142 -3.64 -9.16 9.59
C ALA A 142 -4.87 -9.91 9.04
N THR A 143 -5.30 -9.59 7.82
CA THR A 143 -6.21 -10.45 7.06
C THR A 143 -5.39 -11.41 6.19
N SER A 144 -6.00 -12.51 5.71
CA SER A 144 -5.33 -13.43 4.79
C SER A 144 -4.78 -12.72 3.56
N GLN A 145 -5.57 -11.80 2.97
CA GLN A 145 -5.17 -11.02 1.81
C GLN A 145 -4.00 -10.07 2.10
N THR A 146 -3.98 -9.48 3.31
CA THR A 146 -2.85 -8.66 3.78
C THR A 146 -1.57 -9.50 3.86
N LEU A 147 -1.65 -10.71 4.43
CA LEU A 147 -0.52 -11.62 4.57
C LEU A 147 0.00 -12.07 3.19
N ASP A 148 -0.87 -12.42 2.27
CA ASP A 148 -0.51 -12.80 0.90
C ASP A 148 0.25 -11.68 0.18
N LEU A 149 -0.19 -10.43 0.36
CA LEU A 149 0.53 -9.27 -0.19
C LEU A 149 1.89 -9.08 0.50
N LEU A 150 1.96 -9.17 1.84
CA LEU A 150 3.20 -8.96 2.59
C LEU A 150 4.31 -9.95 2.17
N VAL A 151 3.96 -11.21 1.89
CA VAL A 151 4.94 -12.23 1.43
C VAL A 151 5.53 -11.88 0.06
N ALA A 152 4.83 -11.10 -0.74
CA ALA A 152 5.23 -10.71 -2.09
C ALA A 152 6.10 -9.45 -2.13
N LEU A 153 6.19 -8.66 -1.06
CA LEU A 153 6.93 -7.40 -1.02
C LEU A 153 8.40 -7.60 -0.57
N ASP A 154 9.27 -6.65 -0.95
CA ASP A 154 10.72 -6.73 -0.68
C ASP A 154 11.04 -6.50 0.80
N ASP A 155 10.36 -5.55 1.45
CA ASP A 155 10.62 -5.16 2.84
C ASP A 155 9.32 -4.93 3.60
N ILE A 156 9.41 -5.10 4.93
CA ILE A 156 8.35 -4.78 5.86
C ILE A 156 8.88 -3.88 6.96
N ILE A 157 8.25 -2.72 7.16
CA ILE A 157 8.51 -1.81 8.27
C ILE A 157 7.37 -1.97 9.28
N VAL A 158 7.68 -2.40 10.49
CA VAL A 158 6.71 -2.57 11.57
C VAL A 158 6.73 -1.36 12.48
N ILE A 159 5.59 -0.67 12.60
CA ILE A 159 5.42 0.49 13.49
C ILE A 159 4.77 0.02 14.79
N THR A 160 5.41 0.33 15.90
CA THR A 160 4.92 0.04 17.24
C THR A 160 5.20 1.19 18.20
N THR A 161 4.50 1.25 19.31
CA THR A 161 4.77 2.15 20.44
C THR A 161 5.45 1.37 21.58
N ALA A 162 5.99 2.08 22.57
CA ALA A 162 6.60 1.45 23.73
C ALA A 162 5.59 0.76 24.70
N GLU A 163 4.31 0.77 24.37
CA GLU A 163 3.28 0.07 25.13
C GLU A 163 3.44 -1.44 24.99
N PRO A 164 3.42 -2.24 26.07
CA PRO A 164 3.57 -3.69 26.01
C PRO A 164 2.57 -4.38 25.05
N THR A 165 1.31 -3.92 25.03
CA THR A 165 0.27 -4.43 24.12
C THR A 165 0.62 -4.18 22.66
N SER A 166 1.11 -2.96 22.32
CA SER A 166 1.50 -2.63 20.95
C SER A 166 2.68 -3.49 20.45
N ILE A 167 3.64 -3.77 21.32
CA ILE A 167 4.78 -4.64 21.02
C ILE A 167 4.31 -6.07 20.80
N THR A 168 3.41 -6.58 21.66
CA THR A 168 2.85 -7.93 21.53
C THR A 168 2.05 -8.09 20.24
N ASP A 169 1.21 -7.11 19.91
CA ASP A 169 0.42 -7.12 18.69
C ASP A 169 1.31 -7.07 17.43
N ALA A 170 2.38 -6.27 17.47
CA ALA A 170 3.35 -6.20 16.38
C ALA A 170 4.13 -7.51 16.19
N TYR A 171 4.40 -8.23 17.28
CA TYR A 171 5.07 -9.54 17.22
C TYR A 171 4.16 -10.65 16.70
N SER A 172 2.84 -10.50 16.86
CA SER A 172 1.83 -11.48 16.44
C SER A 172 1.44 -11.39 14.97
N MET A 173 1.93 -10.37 14.26
CA MET A 173 1.77 -10.18 12.81
C MET A 173 2.79 -11.00 12.01
#